data_0da545bb044d7b5f99dbf0fa7c33c5a4
#
_entry.id   0da545bb044d7b5f99dbf0fa7c33c5a4
#
_cell.length_a   1.000
_cell.length_b   1.000
_cell.length_c   1.000
_cell.angle_alpha   90.00
_cell.angle_beta   90.00
_cell.angle_gamma   90.00
#
_symmetry.space_group_name_H-M   'P 1'
#
loop_
_entity.id
_entity.type
_entity.pdbx_description
1 polymer ?
#
loop_
_entity_poly.entity_id
_entity_poly.type
_entity_poly.pdbx_seq_one_letter_code
_entity_poly.pdbx_strand_id
1 'polypeptide(L)'
;MENILNLQYPTKICIHEVDEKQFQKLPPWFGSRATYFILLFENFLPIETSKCLIMDIDMLVLQDLRELFSCELKECLLGAVYDYSYYKEPSILLPRKSVEECNKKDFYFKYPEKYFNGGLLLINVKKWKLYDVTNKMYNFFSKYNARVAMQDAMNAVVDGNILKLPISWNFFPNNLFIEKTFNNDPIPFNFNYTDKEYYSSEKDIKIIHFAYDSIKPWGGSDSKRMDSFGKIINYPYYKEWWDVALRTPVFSDELKELRQNLFYQSLLDYSENMSCIIERMLSSIDKTKIKIDYVEQVKNHLSFQLGQHILRKKNFLAKIILPFT
;
A
#
# COMPACT_ATOMS: atom_id res chain seq x y z
N MET A 1 21.24 -12.90 7.28
CA MET A 1 19.89 -12.60 7.79
C MET A 1 19.42 -13.67 8.76
N GLU A 2 19.19 -14.92 8.34
CA GLU A 2 18.67 -15.99 9.20
C GLU A 2 19.47 -16.18 10.50
N ASN A 3 20.81 -16.22 10.43
CA ASN A 3 21.66 -16.33 11.63
C ASN A 3 21.47 -15.18 12.63
N ILE A 4 21.23 -13.96 12.15
CA ILE A 4 21.01 -12.80 13.02
C ILE A 4 19.65 -12.91 13.69
N LEU A 5 18.61 -13.30 12.95
CA LEU A 5 17.27 -13.48 13.49
C LEU A 5 17.20 -14.63 14.50
N ASN A 6 17.92 -15.71 14.24
CA ASN A 6 17.97 -16.88 15.14
C ASN A 6 18.64 -16.59 16.48
N LEU A 7 19.36 -15.47 16.63
CA LEU A 7 19.85 -15.05 17.95
C LEU A 7 18.73 -14.61 18.90
N GLN A 8 17.59 -14.22 18.35
CA GLN A 8 16.45 -13.74 19.13
C GLN A 8 15.23 -14.67 19.01
N TYR A 9 14.98 -15.19 17.82
CA TYR A 9 13.79 -16.00 17.52
C TYR A 9 14.17 -17.17 16.60
N PRO A 10 13.79 -18.42 16.93
CA PRO A 10 13.98 -19.55 16.04
C PRO A 10 13.29 -19.28 14.69
N THR A 11 14.07 -19.03 13.66
CA THR A 11 13.57 -18.63 12.35
C THR A 11 14.24 -19.45 11.26
N LYS A 12 13.44 -19.96 10.34
CA LYS A 12 13.93 -20.56 9.09
C LYS A 12 13.47 -19.70 7.93
N ILE A 13 14.41 -19.20 7.14
CA ILE A 13 14.13 -18.40 5.94
C ILE A 13 14.43 -19.27 4.71
N CYS A 14 13.42 -19.49 3.87
CA CYS A 14 13.56 -20.13 2.57
C CYS A 14 13.32 -19.07 1.48
N ILE A 15 14.34 -18.83 0.65
CA ILE A 15 14.25 -17.91 -0.48
C ILE A 15 14.00 -18.74 -1.73
N HIS A 16 12.94 -18.42 -2.46
CA HIS A 16 12.59 -19.08 -3.72
C HIS A 16 12.65 -18.04 -4.85
N GLU A 17 13.55 -18.27 -5.79
CA GLU A 17 13.63 -17.47 -7.00
C GLU A 17 12.56 -17.91 -7.99
N VAL A 18 11.84 -16.94 -8.54
CA VAL A 18 10.76 -17.20 -9.51
C VAL A 18 11.08 -16.49 -10.82
N ASP A 19 11.16 -17.28 -11.91
CA ASP A 19 11.29 -16.70 -13.25
C ASP A 19 9.93 -16.16 -13.73
N GLU A 20 9.82 -14.84 -13.90
CA GLU A 20 8.62 -14.18 -14.41
C GLU A 20 8.18 -14.66 -15.80
N LYS A 21 9.09 -15.27 -16.59
CA LYS A 21 8.76 -15.78 -17.93
C LYS A 21 7.66 -16.83 -17.91
N GLN A 22 7.50 -17.60 -16.84
CA GLN A 22 6.40 -18.56 -16.72
C GLN A 22 5.02 -17.89 -16.71
N PHE A 23 4.96 -16.59 -16.42
CA PHE A 23 3.73 -15.79 -16.43
C PHE A 23 3.62 -14.86 -17.65
N GLN A 24 4.47 -15.02 -18.67
CA GLN A 24 4.52 -14.12 -19.84
C GLN A 24 3.18 -14.01 -20.61
N LYS A 25 2.32 -15.02 -20.50
CA LYS A 25 0.96 -15.02 -21.09
C LYS A 25 -0.05 -14.19 -20.27
N LEU A 26 0.29 -13.80 -19.07
CA LEU A 26 -0.55 -12.96 -18.20
C LEU A 26 -0.14 -11.48 -18.35
N PRO A 27 -1.09 -10.54 -18.27
CA PRO A 27 -0.77 -9.13 -18.40
C PRO A 27 0.07 -8.67 -17.21
N PRO A 28 1.08 -7.81 -17.38
CA PRO A 28 1.81 -7.24 -16.28
C PRO A 28 0.89 -6.33 -15.44
N TRP A 29 1.15 -6.28 -14.15
CA TRP A 29 0.55 -5.36 -13.20
C TRP A 29 1.61 -4.33 -12.81
N PHE A 30 1.40 -3.05 -13.12
CA PHE A 30 2.42 -1.99 -12.95
C PHE A 30 3.81 -2.36 -13.48
N GLY A 31 3.84 -3.03 -14.63
CA GLY A 31 5.10 -3.41 -15.28
C GLY A 31 5.74 -4.72 -14.77
N SER A 32 5.24 -5.32 -13.68
CA SER A 32 5.73 -6.58 -13.13
C SER A 32 4.68 -7.69 -13.18
N ARG A 33 5.13 -8.93 -13.16
CA ARG A 33 4.30 -10.13 -13.00
C ARG A 33 4.43 -10.77 -11.61
N ALA A 34 5.12 -10.14 -10.69
CA ALA A 34 5.32 -10.64 -9.35
C ALA A 34 4.00 -10.91 -8.60
N THR A 35 2.94 -10.17 -8.93
CA THR A 35 1.59 -10.42 -8.40
C THR A 35 1.10 -11.86 -8.61
N TYR A 36 1.62 -12.57 -9.64
CA TYR A 36 1.25 -13.95 -9.95
C TYR A 36 2.08 -15.00 -9.21
N PHE A 37 3.11 -14.62 -8.47
CA PHE A 37 3.95 -15.55 -7.72
C PHE A 37 3.18 -16.36 -6.68
N ILE A 38 2.09 -15.80 -6.18
CA ILE A 38 1.16 -16.49 -5.29
C ILE A 38 0.59 -17.79 -5.92
N LEU A 39 0.52 -17.89 -7.25
CA LEU A 39 0.07 -19.13 -7.93
C LEU A 39 1.03 -20.30 -7.73
N LEU A 40 2.23 -20.04 -7.22
CA LEU A 40 3.26 -21.06 -6.97
C LEU A 40 3.42 -21.40 -5.50
N PHE A 41 2.70 -20.73 -4.57
CA PHE A 41 2.96 -20.88 -3.15
C PHE A 41 2.87 -22.35 -2.68
N GLU A 42 1.97 -23.14 -3.27
CA GLU A 42 1.81 -24.56 -2.93
C GLU A 42 3.07 -25.38 -3.18
N ASN A 43 3.88 -24.99 -4.17
CA ASN A 43 5.11 -25.68 -4.55
C ASN A 43 6.22 -25.48 -3.51
N PHE A 44 6.11 -24.44 -2.69
CA PHE A 44 7.12 -24.06 -1.70
C PHE A 44 6.79 -24.55 -0.28
N LEU A 45 5.56 -25.03 -0.09
CA LEU A 45 5.12 -25.50 1.22
C LEU A 45 5.51 -26.95 1.49
N PRO A 46 5.91 -27.31 2.72
CA PRO A 46 5.99 -28.69 3.14
C PRO A 46 4.66 -29.43 2.91
N ILE A 47 4.74 -30.71 2.54
CA ILE A 47 3.57 -31.54 2.17
C ILE A 47 2.49 -31.53 3.25
N GLU A 48 2.89 -31.56 4.51
CA GLU A 48 1.99 -31.63 5.67
C GLU A 48 1.39 -30.28 6.07
N THR A 49 1.72 -29.20 5.34
CA THR A 49 1.20 -27.88 5.66
C THR A 49 -0.31 -27.84 5.49
N SER A 50 -1.03 -27.59 6.59
CA SER A 50 -2.49 -27.51 6.58
C SER A 50 -3.01 -26.07 6.46
N LYS A 51 -2.22 -25.10 6.91
CA LYS A 51 -2.57 -23.68 6.95
C LYS A 51 -1.33 -22.84 6.68
N CYS A 52 -1.45 -21.78 5.88
CA CYS A 52 -0.39 -20.80 5.68
C CYS A 52 -0.95 -19.38 5.68
N LEU A 53 -0.09 -18.43 6.00
CA LEU A 53 -0.37 -17.00 5.90
C LEU A 53 0.43 -16.43 4.74
N ILE A 54 -0.25 -15.82 3.80
CA ILE A 54 0.36 -15.02 2.71
C ILE A 54 0.17 -13.57 3.05
N MET A 55 1.24 -12.79 2.88
CA MET A 55 1.26 -11.36 3.17
C MET A 55 1.99 -10.62 2.06
N ASP A 56 1.47 -9.45 1.69
CA ASP A 56 2.18 -8.51 0.83
C ASP A 56 3.40 -7.91 1.56
N ILE A 57 4.42 -7.53 0.81
CA ILE A 57 5.68 -7.00 1.36
C ILE A 57 5.55 -5.57 1.91
N ASP A 58 4.48 -4.89 1.59
CA ASP A 58 4.18 -3.53 2.02
C ASP A 58 3.28 -3.48 3.27
N MET A 59 3.44 -4.47 4.13
CA MET A 59 2.76 -4.57 5.41
C MET A 59 3.70 -4.34 6.60
N LEU A 60 3.18 -3.73 7.64
CA LEU A 60 3.84 -3.56 8.94
C LEU A 60 3.06 -4.30 10.01
N VAL A 61 3.68 -5.36 10.54
CA VAL A 61 3.10 -6.15 11.63
C VAL A 61 3.38 -5.45 12.96
N LEU A 62 2.32 -5.14 13.71
CA LEU A 62 2.39 -4.46 15.00
C LEU A 62 2.15 -5.38 16.18
N GLN A 63 1.49 -6.51 15.96
CA GLN A 63 1.10 -7.44 17.01
C GLN A 63 1.38 -8.90 16.63
N ASP A 64 1.22 -9.80 17.58
CA ASP A 64 1.50 -11.22 17.43
C ASP A 64 0.55 -11.90 16.43
N LEU A 65 1.12 -12.55 15.44
CA LEU A 65 0.37 -13.27 14.41
C LEU A 65 -0.23 -14.60 14.88
N ARG A 66 0.12 -15.10 16.07
CA ARG A 66 -0.41 -16.37 16.60
C ARG A 66 -1.92 -16.31 16.78
N GLU A 67 -2.46 -15.15 17.14
CA GLU A 67 -3.91 -14.95 17.23
C GLU A 67 -4.59 -15.18 15.86
N LEU A 68 -4.01 -14.64 14.78
CA LEU A 68 -4.51 -14.86 13.42
C LEU A 68 -4.41 -16.33 13.02
N PHE A 69 -3.27 -16.97 13.33
CA PHE A 69 -3.09 -18.40 13.04
C PHE A 69 -4.03 -19.32 13.82
N SER A 70 -4.49 -18.90 15.00
CA SER A 70 -5.45 -19.66 15.82
C SER A 70 -6.87 -19.62 15.24
N CYS A 71 -7.18 -18.70 14.33
CA CYS A 71 -8.50 -18.64 13.71
C CYS A 71 -8.85 -19.95 13.01
N GLU A 72 -10.01 -20.50 13.34
CA GLU A 72 -10.54 -21.71 12.71
C GLU A 72 -11.23 -21.34 11.39
N LEU A 73 -10.66 -21.78 10.28
CA LEU A 73 -11.23 -21.54 8.95
C LEU A 73 -12.47 -22.40 8.66
N LYS A 74 -12.72 -23.46 9.45
CA LYS A 74 -13.85 -24.38 9.28
C LYS A 74 -14.01 -24.83 7.82
N GLU A 75 -15.16 -24.51 7.20
CA GLU A 75 -15.46 -24.85 5.81
C GLU A 75 -14.91 -23.83 4.81
N CYS A 76 -14.36 -22.69 5.26
CA CYS A 76 -13.84 -21.66 4.39
C CYS A 76 -12.53 -22.07 3.70
N LEU A 77 -12.34 -21.60 2.48
CA LEU A 77 -11.09 -21.75 1.72
C LEU A 77 -9.97 -20.93 2.31
N LEU A 78 -10.31 -19.72 2.79
CA LEU A 78 -9.36 -18.80 3.39
C LEU A 78 -10.05 -17.83 4.36
N GLY A 79 -9.25 -17.15 5.18
CA GLY A 79 -9.64 -15.97 5.94
C GLY A 79 -9.00 -14.74 5.32
N ALA A 80 -9.78 -13.68 5.13
CA ALA A 80 -9.30 -12.41 4.59
C ALA A 80 -10.12 -11.23 5.11
N VAL A 81 -9.56 -10.03 5.00
CA VAL A 81 -10.27 -8.78 5.23
C VAL A 81 -10.96 -8.37 3.93
N TYR A 82 -12.27 -8.09 3.99
CA TYR A 82 -12.97 -7.56 2.83
C TYR A 82 -12.34 -6.24 2.40
N ASP A 83 -12.28 -6.01 1.10
CA ASP A 83 -11.72 -4.77 0.59
C ASP A 83 -12.67 -3.62 0.93
N TYR A 84 -12.17 -2.68 1.70
CA TYR A 84 -12.89 -1.47 2.12
C TYR A 84 -12.24 -0.21 1.58
N SER A 85 -11.45 -0.36 0.49
CA SER A 85 -10.84 0.78 -0.19
C SER A 85 -11.89 1.69 -0.81
N TYR A 86 -11.49 2.93 -1.07
CA TYR A 86 -12.31 3.96 -1.71
C TYR A 86 -12.76 3.59 -3.14
N TYR A 87 -12.17 2.58 -3.74
CA TYR A 87 -12.54 2.14 -5.09
C TYR A 87 -13.90 1.45 -5.08
N LYS A 88 -14.78 1.95 -5.94
CA LYS A 88 -16.12 1.43 -6.14
C LYS A 88 -16.10 -0.06 -6.45
N GLU A 89 -17.21 -0.71 -6.13
CA GLU A 89 -17.50 -2.14 -6.28
C GLU A 89 -16.82 -2.82 -7.49
N PRO A 90 -16.25 -3.99 -7.29
CA PRO A 90 -15.80 -4.86 -8.38
C PRO A 90 -17.03 -5.46 -9.07
N SER A 91 -17.72 -4.69 -9.90
CA SER A 91 -19.00 -5.10 -10.43
C SER A 91 -18.90 -5.94 -11.70
N ILE A 92 -17.96 -5.65 -12.59
CA ILE A 92 -17.90 -6.27 -13.91
C ILE A 92 -16.46 -6.43 -14.36
N LEU A 93 -16.10 -7.61 -14.85
CA LEU A 93 -14.85 -7.87 -15.59
C LEU A 93 -15.17 -8.19 -17.04
N LEU A 94 -14.45 -7.52 -17.95
CA LEU A 94 -14.66 -7.71 -19.38
C LEU A 94 -13.96 -8.99 -19.88
N PRO A 95 -14.54 -9.69 -20.86
CA PRO A 95 -13.88 -10.80 -21.53
C PRO A 95 -12.55 -10.41 -22.16
N ARG A 96 -11.62 -11.35 -22.24
CA ARG A 96 -10.33 -11.14 -22.90
C ARG A 96 -10.53 -11.09 -24.41
N LYS A 97 -10.14 -9.98 -25.06
CA LYS A 97 -10.35 -9.76 -26.50
C LYS A 97 -9.56 -10.72 -27.43
N SER A 98 -8.54 -11.39 -26.91
CA SER A 98 -7.67 -12.28 -27.67
C SER A 98 -8.21 -13.69 -27.90
N VAL A 99 -9.44 -13.98 -27.47
CA VAL A 99 -10.05 -15.30 -27.64
C VAL A 99 -11.17 -15.18 -28.67
N GLU A 100 -10.98 -15.78 -29.82
CA GLU A 100 -11.82 -15.70 -31.03
C GLU A 100 -13.27 -16.23 -30.87
N GLU A 101 -13.70 -16.60 -29.70
CA GLU A 101 -15.07 -17.07 -29.46
C GLU A 101 -15.96 -15.94 -28.98
N CYS A 102 -16.74 -15.40 -29.89
CA CYS A 102 -17.69 -14.30 -29.72
C CYS A 102 -18.83 -14.50 -28.72
N ASN A 103 -18.83 -15.52 -27.89
CA ASN A 103 -19.92 -15.84 -26.97
C ASN A 103 -19.58 -15.64 -25.49
N LYS A 104 -18.47 -15.00 -25.15
CA LYS A 104 -18.10 -14.77 -23.73
C LYS A 104 -18.87 -13.57 -23.21
N LYS A 105 -19.67 -13.82 -22.17
CA LYS A 105 -20.37 -12.79 -21.41
C LYS A 105 -19.42 -12.14 -20.41
N ASP A 106 -19.72 -10.90 -20.03
CA ASP A 106 -19.08 -10.24 -18.92
C ASP A 106 -19.14 -11.09 -17.66
N PHE A 107 -18.10 -11.01 -16.84
CA PHE A 107 -18.08 -11.67 -15.54
C PHE A 107 -18.65 -10.74 -14.47
N TYR A 108 -19.61 -11.23 -13.71
CA TYR A 108 -20.19 -10.54 -12.57
C TYR A 108 -19.84 -11.29 -11.29
N PHE A 109 -19.30 -10.58 -10.31
CA PHE A 109 -19.08 -11.16 -8.99
C PHE A 109 -20.41 -11.50 -8.34
N LYS A 110 -20.56 -12.74 -7.90
CA LYS A 110 -21.79 -13.21 -7.26
C LYS A 110 -22.02 -12.59 -5.89
N TYR A 111 -20.92 -12.33 -5.17
CA TYR A 111 -20.92 -11.75 -3.84
C TYR A 111 -19.97 -10.54 -3.80
N PRO A 112 -20.32 -9.43 -4.47
CA PRO A 112 -19.45 -8.25 -4.51
C PRO A 112 -19.23 -7.68 -3.10
N GLU A 113 -20.18 -7.82 -2.19
CA GLU A 113 -20.09 -7.43 -0.78
C GLU A 113 -19.07 -8.27 0.02
N LYS A 114 -18.64 -9.40 -0.51
CA LYS A 114 -17.63 -10.27 0.09
C LYS A 114 -16.28 -10.19 -0.64
N TYR A 115 -16.13 -9.21 -1.54
CA TYR A 115 -14.88 -8.99 -2.23
C TYR A 115 -13.79 -8.63 -1.21
N PHE A 116 -12.70 -9.39 -1.19
CA PHE A 116 -11.64 -9.25 -0.21
C PHE A 116 -10.34 -8.74 -0.83
N ASN A 117 -9.52 -8.10 0.01
CA ASN A 117 -8.18 -7.68 -0.37
C ASN A 117 -7.21 -8.87 -0.39
N GLY A 118 -6.40 -8.95 -1.44
CA GLY A 118 -5.47 -10.06 -1.66
C GLY A 118 -4.17 -9.98 -0.88
N GLY A 119 -3.90 -8.89 -0.17
CA GLY A 119 -2.62 -8.65 0.49
C GLY A 119 -2.41 -9.44 1.79
N LEU A 120 -3.49 -9.87 2.46
CA LEU A 120 -3.40 -10.75 3.64
C LEU A 120 -4.37 -11.91 3.51
N LEU A 121 -3.85 -13.13 3.47
CA LEU A 121 -4.64 -14.34 3.27
C LEU A 121 -4.19 -15.44 4.23
N LEU A 122 -5.09 -15.86 5.11
CA LEU A 122 -4.91 -17.07 5.92
C LEU A 122 -5.53 -18.25 5.17
N ILE A 123 -4.74 -19.08 4.52
CA ILE A 123 -5.21 -20.11 3.58
C ILE A 123 -5.36 -21.46 4.25
N ASN A 124 -6.50 -22.13 4.02
CA ASN A 124 -6.69 -23.55 4.27
C ASN A 124 -6.07 -24.36 3.12
N VAL A 125 -4.80 -24.76 3.26
CA VAL A 125 -4.03 -25.37 2.18
C VAL A 125 -4.67 -26.68 1.69
N LYS A 126 -5.25 -27.49 2.59
CA LYS A 126 -5.92 -28.74 2.23
C LYS A 126 -7.13 -28.48 1.34
N LYS A 127 -7.97 -27.50 1.70
CA LYS A 127 -9.15 -27.13 0.91
C LYS A 127 -8.75 -26.44 -0.38
N TRP A 128 -7.74 -25.58 -0.37
CA TRP A 128 -7.23 -24.94 -1.56
C TRP A 128 -6.86 -25.95 -2.65
N LYS A 129 -6.10 -26.99 -2.25
CA LYS A 129 -5.75 -28.12 -3.13
C LYS A 129 -6.96 -28.93 -3.57
N LEU A 130 -7.85 -29.29 -2.62
CA LEU A 130 -9.06 -30.09 -2.89
C LEU A 130 -9.98 -29.40 -3.90
N TYR A 131 -10.13 -28.07 -3.80
CA TYR A 131 -10.98 -27.27 -4.69
C TYR A 131 -10.25 -26.82 -5.97
N ASP A 132 -8.97 -27.19 -6.13
CA ASP A 132 -8.15 -26.89 -7.30
C ASP A 132 -8.14 -25.40 -7.64
N VAL A 133 -7.97 -24.56 -6.60
CA VAL A 133 -8.13 -23.09 -6.71
C VAL A 133 -7.11 -22.51 -7.67
N THR A 134 -5.85 -22.94 -7.61
CA THR A 134 -4.76 -22.44 -8.46
C THR A 134 -5.08 -22.63 -9.94
N ASN A 135 -5.49 -23.83 -10.37
CA ASN A 135 -5.82 -24.09 -11.77
C ASN A 135 -7.08 -23.34 -12.21
N LYS A 136 -8.07 -23.18 -11.32
CA LYS A 136 -9.25 -22.35 -11.59
C LYS A 136 -8.89 -20.90 -11.82
N MET A 137 -7.88 -20.36 -11.11
CA MET A 137 -7.38 -19.01 -11.33
C MET A 137 -6.67 -18.88 -12.67
N TYR A 138 -5.84 -19.84 -13.07
CA TYR A 138 -5.27 -19.86 -14.43
C TYR A 138 -6.37 -19.89 -15.52
N ASN A 139 -7.39 -20.73 -15.32
CA ASN A 139 -8.52 -20.78 -16.24
C ASN A 139 -9.32 -19.45 -16.26
N PHE A 140 -9.46 -18.77 -15.12
CA PHE A 140 -10.07 -17.44 -15.08
C PHE A 140 -9.28 -16.43 -15.92
N PHE A 141 -7.95 -16.35 -15.74
CA PHE A 141 -7.08 -15.47 -16.52
C PHE A 141 -7.10 -15.77 -18.03
N SER A 142 -7.37 -17.01 -18.43
CA SER A 142 -7.52 -17.34 -19.85
C SER A 142 -8.78 -16.73 -20.48
N LYS A 143 -9.78 -16.35 -19.66
CA LYS A 143 -11.10 -15.91 -20.12
C LYS A 143 -11.37 -14.43 -19.89
N TYR A 144 -10.85 -13.85 -18.81
CA TYR A 144 -11.22 -12.51 -18.37
C TYR A 144 -10.00 -11.60 -18.16
N ASN A 145 -10.23 -10.30 -18.33
CA ASN A 145 -9.26 -9.27 -17.99
C ASN A 145 -9.48 -8.84 -16.54
N ALA A 146 -8.59 -9.25 -15.67
CA ALA A 146 -8.57 -8.77 -14.29
C ALA A 146 -8.18 -7.29 -14.25
N ARG A 147 -8.86 -6.47 -13.45
CA ARG A 147 -8.51 -5.07 -13.20
C ARG A 147 -7.51 -4.95 -12.05
N VAL A 148 -7.67 -5.76 -11.04
CA VAL A 148 -6.79 -5.84 -9.86
C VAL A 148 -6.06 -7.19 -9.86
N ALA A 149 -5.50 -7.55 -11.03
CA ALA A 149 -4.66 -8.73 -11.21
C ALA A 149 -5.14 -9.97 -10.42
N MET A 150 -4.30 -10.46 -9.50
CA MET A 150 -4.58 -11.66 -8.71
C MET A 150 -5.81 -11.55 -7.81
N GLN A 151 -6.09 -10.37 -7.27
CA GLN A 151 -7.21 -10.17 -6.35
C GLN A 151 -8.55 -10.46 -7.01
N ASP A 152 -8.78 -10.00 -8.27
CA ASP A 152 -10.01 -10.28 -9.01
C ASP A 152 -10.19 -11.78 -9.27
N ALA A 153 -9.13 -12.45 -9.75
CA ALA A 153 -9.19 -13.88 -10.04
C ALA A 153 -9.48 -14.70 -8.78
N MET A 154 -8.86 -14.33 -7.68
CA MET A 154 -9.02 -15.00 -6.39
C MET A 154 -10.46 -14.85 -5.88
N ASN A 155 -10.99 -13.62 -5.90
CA ASN A 155 -12.38 -13.35 -5.51
C ASN A 155 -13.39 -14.08 -6.39
N ALA A 156 -13.13 -14.16 -7.71
CA ALA A 156 -14.00 -14.88 -8.64
C ALA A 156 -14.01 -16.39 -8.40
N VAL A 157 -12.86 -16.98 -8.05
CA VAL A 157 -12.74 -18.44 -7.86
C VAL A 157 -13.18 -18.88 -6.47
N VAL A 158 -12.85 -18.08 -5.45
CA VAL A 158 -13.24 -18.34 -4.05
C VAL A 158 -14.75 -18.15 -3.82
N ASP A 159 -15.36 -17.27 -4.63
CA ASP A 159 -16.83 -17.09 -4.71
C ASP A 159 -17.49 -16.89 -3.34
N GLY A 160 -16.93 -16.06 -2.51
CA GLY A 160 -17.45 -15.73 -1.18
C GLY A 160 -17.26 -16.81 -0.10
N ASN A 161 -16.56 -17.91 -0.41
CA ASN A 161 -16.22 -18.95 0.57
C ASN A 161 -15.02 -18.54 1.45
N ILE A 162 -15.21 -17.48 2.22
CA ILE A 162 -14.17 -16.91 3.08
C ILE A 162 -14.65 -16.68 4.50
N LEU A 163 -13.72 -16.77 5.45
CA LEU A 163 -13.88 -16.25 6.80
C LEU A 163 -13.56 -14.75 6.80
N LYS A 164 -14.57 -13.91 7.10
CA LYS A 164 -14.37 -12.47 7.27
C LYS A 164 -13.47 -12.22 8.49
N LEU A 165 -12.32 -11.60 8.26
CA LEU A 165 -11.43 -11.14 9.33
C LEU A 165 -11.74 -9.69 9.71
N PRO A 166 -11.45 -9.28 10.97
CA PRO A 166 -11.49 -7.88 11.38
C PRO A 166 -10.54 -7.00 10.56
N ILE A 167 -10.92 -5.75 10.30
CA ILE A 167 -10.11 -4.75 9.57
C ILE A 167 -8.72 -4.58 10.18
N SER A 168 -8.62 -4.71 11.52
CA SER A 168 -7.33 -4.57 12.24
C SER A 168 -6.20 -5.47 11.73
N TRP A 169 -6.54 -6.58 11.05
CA TRP A 169 -5.55 -7.47 10.43
C TRP A 169 -5.06 -7.02 9.05
N ASN A 170 -5.74 -6.07 8.44
CA ASN A 170 -5.31 -5.53 7.13
C ASN A 170 -5.78 -4.07 7.03
N PHE A 171 -5.21 -3.21 7.88
CA PHE A 171 -5.64 -1.83 8.04
C PHE A 171 -4.99 -0.92 7.01
N PHE A 172 -5.82 -0.20 6.22
CA PHE A 172 -5.37 0.74 5.19
C PHE A 172 -5.29 2.17 5.72
N PRO A 173 -4.10 2.74 5.92
CA PRO A 173 -3.95 4.10 6.42
C PRO A 173 -4.44 5.18 5.44
N ASN A 174 -4.60 4.83 4.16
CA ASN A 174 -5.04 5.76 3.13
C ASN A 174 -6.43 6.35 3.39
N ASN A 175 -7.35 5.57 3.94
CA ASN A 175 -8.69 6.05 4.26
C ASN A 175 -8.64 7.16 5.32
N LEU A 176 -7.85 6.98 6.37
CA LEU A 176 -7.62 8.03 7.38
C LEU A 176 -6.96 9.28 6.81
N PHE A 177 -6.03 9.10 5.87
CA PHE A 177 -5.35 10.21 5.24
C PHE A 177 -6.33 11.05 4.41
N ILE A 178 -7.19 10.42 3.62
CA ILE A 178 -8.21 11.10 2.81
C ILE A 178 -9.20 11.83 3.71
N GLU A 179 -9.71 11.17 4.74
CA GLU A 179 -10.63 11.76 5.71
C GLU A 179 -10.05 13.03 6.36
N LYS A 180 -8.82 12.94 6.87
CA LYS A 180 -8.13 14.05 7.54
C LYS A 180 -7.73 15.18 6.61
N THR A 181 -7.45 14.87 5.33
CA THR A 181 -6.94 15.84 4.36
C THR A 181 -8.05 16.70 3.74
N PHE A 182 -9.18 16.09 3.47
CA PHE A 182 -10.22 16.74 2.69
C PHE A 182 -11.37 17.28 3.53
N ASN A 183 -11.33 17.18 4.87
CA ASN A 183 -12.42 17.59 5.80
C ASN A 183 -13.80 17.13 5.32
N ASN A 184 -13.83 16.03 4.58
CA ASN A 184 -15.06 15.52 4.03
C ASN A 184 -15.77 14.66 5.10
N ASP A 185 -17.08 14.56 4.93
CA ASP A 185 -17.87 13.56 5.61
C ASP A 185 -17.14 12.20 5.54
N PRO A 186 -17.23 11.39 6.59
CA PRO A 186 -16.60 10.09 6.60
C PRO A 186 -16.90 9.38 5.30
N ILE A 187 -15.84 8.93 4.62
CA ILE A 187 -15.98 8.22 3.35
C ILE A 187 -16.93 7.07 3.63
N PRO A 188 -18.05 6.95 2.92
CA PRO A 188 -18.94 5.82 3.13
C PRO A 188 -18.11 4.57 2.86
N PHE A 189 -17.74 3.88 3.95
CA PHE A 189 -17.07 2.60 3.83
C PHE A 189 -17.94 1.69 3.00
N ASN A 190 -17.32 1.03 2.08
CA ASN A 190 -17.93 0.00 1.26
C ASN A 190 -18.80 -0.90 2.16
N PHE A 191 -19.94 -1.35 1.68
CA PHE A 191 -20.97 -2.15 2.36
C PHE A 191 -20.48 -3.32 3.22
N ASN A 192 -19.18 -3.56 3.25
CA ASN A 192 -18.54 -4.74 3.83
C ASN A 192 -18.30 -4.64 5.33
N TYR A 193 -18.13 -3.41 5.86
CA TYR A 193 -17.94 -3.14 7.29
C TYR A 193 -18.76 -1.94 7.73
N THR A 194 -19.17 -1.95 8.97
CA THR A 194 -19.82 -0.80 9.62
C THR A 194 -18.78 0.20 10.11
N ASP A 195 -19.17 1.46 10.26
CA ASP A 195 -18.33 2.51 10.85
C ASP A 195 -17.79 2.06 12.23
N LYS A 196 -18.62 1.38 13.02
CA LYS A 196 -18.22 0.85 14.32
C LYS A 196 -17.09 -0.17 14.20
N GLU A 197 -17.13 -1.08 13.23
CA GLU A 197 -16.07 -2.06 12.99
C GLU A 197 -14.78 -1.35 12.58
N TYR A 198 -14.87 -0.33 11.74
CA TYR A 198 -13.72 0.44 11.30
C TYR A 198 -13.05 1.19 12.44
N TYR A 199 -13.79 2.06 13.15
CA TYR A 199 -13.22 2.87 14.24
C TYR A 199 -12.79 2.04 15.45
N SER A 200 -13.38 0.86 15.67
CA SER A 200 -12.86 -0.07 16.68
C SER A 200 -11.55 -0.70 16.26
N SER A 201 -11.40 -1.00 14.97
CA SER A 201 -10.16 -1.57 14.42
C SER A 201 -9.02 -0.56 14.38
N GLU A 202 -9.30 0.73 14.19
CA GLU A 202 -8.30 1.81 14.27
C GLU A 202 -7.65 1.89 15.67
N LYS A 203 -8.38 1.52 16.71
CA LYS A 203 -7.87 1.54 18.10
C LYS A 203 -6.98 0.35 18.46
N ASP A 204 -7.05 -0.73 17.69
CA ASP A 204 -6.29 -1.97 17.93
C ASP A 204 -5.77 -2.55 16.60
N ILE A 205 -4.99 -1.74 15.89
CA ILE A 205 -4.40 -2.17 14.60
C ILE A 205 -3.36 -3.26 14.86
N LYS A 206 -3.50 -4.37 14.15
CA LYS A 206 -2.58 -5.52 14.24
C LYS A 206 -1.60 -5.55 13.08
N ILE A 207 -2.07 -5.22 11.87
CA ILE A 207 -1.23 -5.10 10.67
C ILE A 207 -1.67 -3.86 9.90
N ILE A 208 -0.71 -2.99 9.59
CA ILE A 208 -0.90 -1.88 8.65
C ILE A 208 -0.49 -2.38 7.27
N HIS A 209 -1.34 -2.15 6.28
CA HIS A 209 -1.05 -2.42 4.88
C HIS A 209 -0.98 -1.10 4.12
N PHE A 210 0.20 -0.72 3.68
CA PHE A 210 0.41 0.45 2.83
C PHE A 210 -0.01 0.12 1.38
N ALA A 211 -1.25 -0.41 1.23
CA ALA A 211 -1.85 -0.71 -0.05
C ALA A 211 -1.99 0.55 -0.91
N TYR A 212 -2.14 0.37 -2.22
CA TYR A 212 -2.29 1.42 -3.23
C TYR A 212 -1.02 2.26 -3.50
N ASP A 213 -0.98 2.87 -4.68
CA ASP A 213 0.25 3.40 -5.27
C ASP A 213 0.82 4.63 -4.60
N SER A 214 0.02 5.32 -3.82
CA SER A 214 0.34 6.69 -3.58
C SER A 214 1.26 6.94 -2.40
N ILE A 215 1.37 6.00 -1.41
CA ILE A 215 1.97 6.46 -0.16
C ILE A 215 2.67 5.33 0.58
N LYS A 216 3.78 4.93 0.01
CA LYS A 216 4.71 4.02 0.68
C LYS A 216 5.67 4.83 1.55
N PRO A 217 5.96 4.42 2.79
CA PRO A 217 6.93 5.11 3.65
C PRO A 217 8.33 5.24 3.04
N TRP A 218 8.67 4.37 2.09
CA TRP A 218 9.93 4.37 1.36
C TRP A 218 9.85 4.95 -0.05
N GLY A 219 8.70 5.49 -0.46
CA GLY A 219 8.37 5.79 -1.87
C GLY A 219 8.50 7.24 -2.29
N GLY A 220 9.21 8.10 -1.57
CA GLY A 220 9.51 9.44 -2.04
C GLY A 220 8.60 10.56 -1.49
N SER A 221 8.49 11.66 -2.23
CA SER A 221 7.95 12.95 -1.79
C SER A 221 6.47 12.97 -1.44
N ASP A 222 5.70 12.00 -1.89
CA ASP A 222 4.24 11.96 -1.69
C ASP A 222 3.81 11.69 -0.23
N SER A 223 4.74 11.35 0.64
CA SER A 223 4.50 11.13 2.06
C SER A 223 4.08 12.38 2.83
N LYS A 224 4.33 13.55 2.26
CA LYS A 224 3.95 14.84 2.82
C LYS A 224 3.18 15.62 1.77
N ARG A 225 1.89 15.76 1.96
CA ARG A 225 1.08 16.68 1.15
C ARG A 225 0.89 18.00 1.87
N MET A 226 0.81 19.06 1.12
CA MET A 226 0.36 20.36 1.63
C MET A 226 -1.09 20.59 1.24
N ASP A 227 -1.85 21.13 2.17
CA ASP A 227 -3.15 21.72 1.82
C ASP A 227 -2.98 23.03 1.05
N SER A 228 -4.11 23.61 0.62
CA SER A 228 -4.12 24.87 -0.12
C SER A 228 -3.57 26.06 0.67
N PHE A 229 -3.35 25.91 1.97
CA PHE A 229 -2.82 26.94 2.87
C PHE A 229 -1.35 26.72 3.24
N GLY A 230 -0.70 25.70 2.66
CA GLY A 230 0.70 25.39 2.93
C GLY A 230 0.95 24.57 4.20
N LYS A 231 -0.09 24.04 4.85
CA LYS A 231 0.05 23.16 6.01
C LYS A 231 0.45 21.77 5.55
N ILE A 232 1.52 21.24 6.15
CA ILE A 232 1.97 19.87 5.90
C ILE A 232 1.00 18.88 6.53
N ILE A 233 0.54 17.93 5.74
CA ILE A 233 -0.27 16.81 6.18
C ILE A 233 0.61 15.57 6.14
N ASN A 234 0.89 15.01 7.34
CA ASN A 234 1.66 13.79 7.46
C ASN A 234 0.79 12.58 7.13
N TYR A 235 1.34 11.64 6.38
CA TYR A 235 0.67 10.37 6.15
C TYR A 235 0.64 9.53 7.43
N PRO A 236 -0.50 8.89 7.76
CA PRO A 236 -0.62 8.08 8.97
C PRO A 236 0.37 6.91 9.01
N TYR A 237 0.91 6.62 10.18
CA TYR A 237 1.81 5.49 10.47
C TYR A 237 3.14 5.50 9.70
N TYR A 238 3.51 6.61 9.09
CA TYR A 238 4.79 6.77 8.41
C TYR A 238 5.96 6.68 9.40
N LYS A 239 5.79 7.32 10.57
CA LYS A 239 6.79 7.29 11.63
C LYS A 239 6.98 5.87 12.18
N GLU A 240 5.89 5.16 12.44
CA GLU A 240 5.88 3.80 12.97
C GLU A 240 6.63 2.84 12.05
N TRP A 241 6.42 2.97 10.75
CA TRP A 241 7.16 2.16 9.77
C TRP A 241 8.66 2.44 9.85
N TRP A 242 9.07 3.71 9.87
CA TRP A 242 10.48 4.07 9.97
C TRP A 242 11.10 3.67 11.30
N ASP A 243 10.37 3.74 12.40
CA ASP A 243 10.84 3.31 13.71
C ASP A 243 11.14 1.79 13.72
N VAL A 244 10.39 0.99 12.97
CA VAL A 244 10.66 -0.44 12.81
C VAL A 244 11.79 -0.67 11.81
N ALA A 245 11.75 -0.02 10.66
CA ALA A 245 12.75 -0.16 9.60
C ALA A 245 14.17 0.13 10.10
N LEU A 246 14.35 1.20 10.87
CA LEU A 246 15.65 1.59 11.41
C LEU A 246 16.17 0.67 12.54
N ARG A 247 15.31 -0.16 13.12
CA ARG A 247 15.69 -1.19 14.10
C ARG A 247 15.99 -2.55 13.45
N THR A 248 15.75 -2.66 12.15
CA THR A 248 16.00 -3.89 11.41
C THR A 248 17.50 -4.22 11.50
N PRO A 249 17.89 -5.42 11.99
CA PRO A 249 19.30 -5.76 12.23
C PRO A 249 20.10 -5.98 10.95
N VAL A 250 19.40 -6.06 9.81
CA VAL A 250 19.99 -6.20 8.47
C VAL A 250 19.49 -5.02 7.64
N PHE A 251 20.36 -4.46 6.80
CA PHE A 251 20.07 -3.28 5.96
C PHE A 251 19.82 -1.97 6.73
N SER A 252 20.24 -1.89 7.99
CA SER A 252 19.99 -0.69 8.81
C SER A 252 20.65 0.56 8.24
N ASP A 253 21.84 0.43 7.64
CA ASP A 253 22.58 1.57 7.11
C ASP A 253 22.02 2.02 5.78
N GLU A 254 21.63 1.09 4.91
CA GLU A 254 20.93 1.39 3.66
C GLU A 254 19.58 2.08 3.93
N LEU A 255 18.86 1.64 4.96
CA LEU A 255 17.58 2.24 5.37
C LEU A 255 17.76 3.64 5.96
N LYS A 256 18.84 3.88 6.72
CA LYS A 256 19.20 5.22 7.20
C LYS A 256 19.52 6.16 6.05
N GLU A 257 20.33 5.70 5.09
CA GLU A 257 20.66 6.47 3.90
C GLU A 257 19.39 6.78 3.07
N LEU A 258 18.56 5.79 2.83
CA LEU A 258 17.26 5.97 2.15
C LEU A 258 16.41 7.03 2.86
N ARG A 259 16.25 6.93 4.18
CA ARG A 259 15.48 7.91 4.97
C ARG A 259 16.04 9.31 4.84
N GLN A 260 17.35 9.45 4.87
CA GLN A 260 18.02 10.74 4.72
C GLN A 260 17.79 11.34 3.32
N ASN A 261 17.90 10.54 2.28
CA ASN A 261 17.65 10.95 0.92
C ASN A 261 16.19 11.38 0.70
N LEU A 262 15.23 10.62 1.23
CA LEU A 262 13.81 10.98 1.19
C LEU A 262 13.51 12.26 1.96
N PHE A 263 14.17 12.47 3.09
CA PHE A 263 14.05 13.70 3.86
C PHE A 263 14.53 14.92 3.05
N TYR A 264 15.70 14.83 2.42
CA TYR A 264 16.21 15.90 1.55
C TYR A 264 15.29 16.16 0.36
N GLN A 265 14.80 15.11 -0.30
CA GLN A 265 13.85 15.27 -1.40
C GLN A 265 12.58 15.97 -0.93
N SER A 266 12.03 15.58 0.21
CA SER A 266 10.83 16.21 0.76
C SER A 266 11.02 17.68 1.13
N LEU A 267 12.23 18.11 1.50
CA LEU A 267 12.54 19.51 1.74
C LEU A 267 12.58 20.33 0.44
N LEU A 268 13.13 19.74 -0.63
CA LEU A 268 13.14 20.36 -1.95
C LEU A 268 11.71 20.57 -2.48
N ASP A 269 10.91 19.52 -2.46
CA ASP A 269 9.51 19.55 -2.90
C ASP A 269 8.70 20.56 -2.07
N TYR A 270 8.93 20.62 -0.77
CA TYR A 270 8.31 21.62 0.10
C TYR A 270 8.67 23.04 -0.31
N SER A 271 9.95 23.29 -0.57
CA SER A 271 10.44 24.61 -1.01
C SER A 271 9.83 25.02 -2.34
N GLU A 272 9.74 24.11 -3.31
CA GLU A 272 9.12 24.36 -4.62
C GLU A 272 7.63 24.67 -4.49
N ASN A 273 6.89 23.86 -3.72
CA ASN A 273 5.47 24.06 -3.48
C ASN A 273 5.18 25.38 -2.77
N MET A 274 5.99 25.75 -1.76
CA MET A 274 5.85 27.03 -1.08
C MET A 274 6.09 28.20 -2.03
N SER A 275 7.08 28.11 -2.91
CA SER A 275 7.31 29.13 -3.93
C SER A 275 6.11 29.29 -4.84
N CYS A 276 5.50 28.21 -5.32
CA CYS A 276 4.29 28.26 -6.14
C CYS A 276 3.07 28.88 -5.40
N ILE A 277 2.90 28.55 -4.11
CA ILE A 277 1.82 29.13 -3.29
C ILE A 277 2.02 30.63 -3.14
N ILE A 278 3.24 31.08 -2.81
CA ILE A 278 3.60 32.49 -2.69
C ILE A 278 3.33 33.22 -4.01
N GLU A 279 3.76 32.66 -5.14
CA GLU A 279 3.52 33.27 -6.46
C GLU A 279 2.03 33.41 -6.78
N ARG A 280 1.20 32.40 -6.47
CA ARG A 280 -0.25 32.46 -6.61
C ARG A 280 -0.86 33.55 -5.71
N MET A 281 -0.46 33.60 -4.45
CA MET A 281 -0.93 34.63 -3.51
C MET A 281 -0.53 36.02 -4.00
N LEU A 282 0.69 36.23 -4.45
CA LEU A 282 1.15 37.50 -5.00
C LEU A 282 0.41 37.88 -6.29
N SER A 283 0.09 36.90 -7.14
CA SER A 283 -0.66 37.13 -8.37
C SER A 283 -2.13 37.51 -8.13
N SER A 284 -2.72 37.04 -7.02
CA SER A 284 -4.11 37.35 -6.63
C SER A 284 -4.26 38.70 -5.94
N ILE A 285 -3.15 39.30 -5.50
CA ILE A 285 -3.20 40.63 -4.87
C ILE A 285 -3.23 41.72 -5.96
N ASP A 286 -4.23 42.56 -5.90
CA ASP A 286 -4.35 43.71 -6.82
C ASP A 286 -3.08 44.60 -6.73
N LYS A 287 -2.30 44.58 -7.81
CA LYS A 287 -1.01 45.29 -7.91
C LYS A 287 -1.10 46.77 -7.66
N THR A 288 -2.30 47.34 -7.71
CA THR A 288 -2.55 48.79 -7.45
C THR A 288 -2.53 49.18 -5.97
N LYS A 289 -2.64 48.18 -5.05
CA LYS A 289 -2.72 48.42 -3.60
C LYS A 289 -1.44 48.13 -2.81
N ILE A 290 -0.45 47.45 -3.40
CA ILE A 290 0.77 47.11 -2.69
C ILE A 290 1.94 47.94 -3.22
N LYS A 291 2.52 48.76 -2.35
CA LYS A 291 3.83 49.37 -2.63
C LYS A 291 4.88 48.27 -2.88
N ILE A 292 5.69 48.48 -3.89
CA ILE A 292 6.76 47.58 -4.35
C ILE A 292 7.66 47.05 -3.20
N ASP A 293 7.81 47.80 -2.12
CA ASP A 293 8.55 47.46 -0.91
C ASP A 293 8.15 46.14 -0.23
N TYR A 294 6.85 45.76 -0.31
CA TYR A 294 6.36 44.54 0.38
C TYR A 294 6.77 43.27 -0.34
N VAL A 295 6.79 43.28 -1.66
CA VAL A 295 7.23 42.15 -2.49
C VAL A 295 8.73 41.91 -2.33
N GLU A 296 9.51 42.97 -2.23
CA GLU A 296 10.95 42.89 -1.95
C GLU A 296 11.24 42.40 -0.54
N GLN A 297 10.47 42.79 0.46
CA GLN A 297 10.58 42.29 1.82
C GLN A 297 10.33 40.77 1.90
N VAL A 298 9.30 40.26 1.21
CA VAL A 298 9.01 38.82 1.15
C VAL A 298 10.14 38.05 0.43
N LYS A 299 10.65 38.60 -0.69
CA LYS A 299 11.79 37.99 -1.40
C LYS A 299 13.09 38.02 -0.60
N ASN A 300 13.24 38.97 0.28
CA ASN A 300 14.39 39.10 1.17
C ASN A 300 14.23 38.33 2.48
N HIS A 301 13.07 37.77 2.73
CA HIS A 301 12.85 36.94 3.92
C HIS A 301 13.77 35.72 3.91
N LEU A 302 14.42 35.45 5.05
CA LEU A 302 15.46 34.43 5.18
C LEU A 302 15.01 33.06 4.66
N SER A 303 13.77 32.68 4.92
CA SER A 303 13.19 31.40 4.46
C SER A 303 13.08 31.31 2.93
N PHE A 304 12.71 32.42 2.26
CA PHE A 304 12.61 32.46 0.80
C PHE A 304 14.02 32.44 0.17
N GLN A 305 14.96 33.19 0.73
CA GLN A 305 16.36 33.19 0.28
C GLN A 305 17.02 31.84 0.50
N LEU A 306 16.74 31.18 1.64
CA LEU A 306 17.24 29.84 1.93
C LEU A 306 16.68 28.81 0.94
N GLY A 307 15.38 28.85 0.67
CA GLY A 307 14.74 28.00 -0.34
C GLY A 307 15.34 28.19 -1.73
N GLN A 308 15.49 29.43 -2.19
CA GLN A 308 16.14 29.76 -3.46
C GLN A 308 17.62 29.33 -3.51
N HIS A 309 18.31 29.46 -2.39
CA HIS A 309 19.72 29.02 -2.29
C HIS A 309 19.86 27.51 -2.37
N ILE A 310 18.96 26.79 -1.71
CA ILE A 310 18.87 25.32 -1.77
C ILE A 310 18.61 24.86 -3.21
N LEU A 311 17.64 25.48 -3.89
CA LEU A 311 17.27 25.15 -5.28
C LEU A 311 18.41 25.39 -6.28
N ARG A 312 19.20 26.46 -6.10
CA ARG A 312 20.30 26.82 -7.01
C ARG A 312 21.54 25.96 -6.83
N LYS A 313 21.74 25.29 -5.70
CA LYS A 313 22.93 24.51 -5.39
C LYS A 313 22.65 23.03 -5.19
N LYS A 314 22.24 22.34 -6.26
CA LYS A 314 22.04 20.86 -6.27
C LYS A 314 23.22 20.05 -5.68
N ASN A 315 24.42 20.64 -5.59
CA ASN A 315 25.62 19.98 -5.08
C ASN A 315 26.05 20.42 -3.67
N PHE A 316 25.29 21.28 -2.98
CA PHE A 316 25.72 21.86 -1.69
C PHE A 316 25.07 21.23 -0.46
N LEU A 317 24.00 20.45 -0.62
CA LEU A 317 23.26 19.85 0.50
C LEU A 317 24.03 18.76 1.28
N ALA A 318 25.11 18.26 0.70
CA ALA A 318 25.99 17.29 1.38
C ALA A 318 26.85 17.90 2.54
N LYS A 319 26.77 19.19 2.81
CA LYS A 319 27.66 19.87 3.78
C LYS A 319 26.94 20.67 4.90
N ILE A 320 25.63 20.72 4.96
CA ILE A 320 24.93 21.35 6.08
C ILE A 320 24.55 20.28 7.09
N ILE A 321 25.50 19.87 7.90
CA ILE A 321 25.25 19.21 9.17
C ILE A 321 24.89 20.34 10.13
N LEU A 322 23.61 20.51 10.43
CA LEU A 322 23.18 21.30 11.58
C LEU A 322 23.40 20.44 12.83
N PRO A 323 24.19 20.87 13.80
CA PRO A 323 24.26 20.17 15.08
C PRO A 323 22.91 20.33 15.78
N PHE A 324 22.25 19.23 16.03
CA PHE A 324 21.15 19.18 16.99
C PHE A 324 21.77 19.10 18.39
N THR A 325 21.66 20.14 19.15
CA THR A 325 21.73 20.11 20.62
C THR A 325 20.35 19.78 21.19
#